data_c0c4645f0255316572b5358a0dfe656d
#
_entry.id   c0c4645f0255316572b5358a0dfe656d
#
_cell.length_a   1.000
_cell.length_b   1.000
_cell.length_c   1.000
_cell.angle_alpha   90.00
_cell.angle_beta   90.00
_cell.angle_gamma   90.00
#
_symmetry.space_group_name_H-M   'P 1'
#
loop_
_entity.id
_entity.type
_entity.pdbx_description
1 polymer ?
#
loop_
_entity_poly.entity_id
_entity_poly.type
_entity_poly.pdbx_seq_one_letter_code
_entity_poly.pdbx_strand_id
1 'polypeptide(L)' 'MILMTFACNYDFANRKEENAVTQISIPAENKDDAVRKLIGILGGEARYEELKSKFFIQEIREYE' A
#
# COMPACT_ATOMS: atom_id res chain seq x y z
N MET A 1 -9.63 -12.82 -7.19
CA MET A 1 -9.45 -11.61 -6.37
C MET A 1 -8.44 -11.86 -5.26
N ILE A 2 -7.68 -10.85 -4.93
CA ILE A 2 -6.68 -10.96 -3.87
C ILE A 2 -6.87 -9.83 -2.86
N LEU A 3 -6.34 -10.03 -1.66
CA LEU A 3 -6.21 -8.99 -0.67
C LEU A 3 -4.71 -8.84 -0.41
N MET A 4 -4.18 -7.66 -0.70
CA MET A 4 -2.77 -7.38 -0.50
C MET A 4 -2.56 -6.45 0.67
N THR A 5 -1.68 -6.83 1.59
CA THR A 5 -1.37 -6.01 2.76
C THR A 5 0.01 -5.39 2.59
N PHE A 6 0.04 -4.07 2.61
CA PHE A 6 1.27 -3.29 2.56
C PHE A 6 1.58 -2.75 3.94
N ALA A 7 2.84 -2.69 4.28
CA ALA A 7 3.28 -2.15 5.55
C ALA A 7 4.46 -1.21 5.34
N CYS A 8 4.49 -0.14 6.10
CA CYS A 8 5.62 0.80 6.09
C CYS A 8 5.47 1.80 7.24
N ASN A 9 6.50 2.60 7.46
CA ASN A 9 6.48 3.65 8.47
C ASN A 9 5.82 4.91 7.90
N TYR A 10 4.51 4.82 7.64
CA TYR A 10 3.78 5.89 6.98
C TYR A 10 2.34 5.94 7.50
N ASP A 11 1.87 7.14 7.78
CA ASP A 11 0.48 7.36 8.18
C ASP A 11 -0.35 7.61 6.93
N PHE A 12 -1.10 6.61 6.51
CA PHE A 12 -1.92 6.70 5.31
C PHE A 12 -3.08 7.69 5.45
N ALA A 13 -3.58 7.88 6.65
CA ALA A 13 -4.69 8.81 6.89
C ALA A 13 -4.25 10.26 6.74
N ASN A 14 -3.09 10.60 7.29
CA ASN A 14 -2.56 11.96 7.27
C ASN A 14 -1.51 12.18 6.18
N ARG A 15 -1.16 11.13 5.44
CA ARG A 15 -0.21 11.16 4.32
C ARG A 15 1.15 11.74 4.70
N LYS A 16 1.69 11.22 5.79
CA LYS A 16 3.01 11.64 6.27
C LYS A 16 3.78 10.46 6.86
N GLU A 17 5.10 10.61 6.99
CA GLU A 17 5.92 9.59 7.60
C GLU A 17 5.67 9.49 9.10
N GLU A 18 5.80 8.28 9.63
CA GLU A 18 5.63 8.00 11.05
C GLU A 18 6.73 7.09 11.56
N ASN A 19 6.90 7.08 12.89
CA ASN A 19 7.88 6.20 13.52
C ASN A 19 7.36 4.77 13.70
N ALA A 20 6.05 4.61 13.72
CA ALA A 20 5.43 3.29 13.90
C ALA A 20 5.08 2.69 12.54
N VAL A 21 5.19 1.37 12.43
CA VAL A 21 4.79 0.65 11.23
C VAL A 21 3.27 0.61 11.17
N THR A 22 2.72 1.04 10.05
CA THR A 22 1.29 0.95 9.79
C THR A 22 1.05 0.00 8.62
N GLN A 23 -0.16 -0.52 8.53
CA GLN A 23 -0.54 -1.47 7.50
C GLN A 23 -1.80 -1.00 6.80
N ILE A 24 -1.90 -1.34 5.52
CA ILE A 24 -3.12 -1.14 4.76
C ILE A 24 -3.38 -2.38 3.92
N SER A 25 -4.61 -2.86 3.92
CA SER A 25 -5.01 -4.02 3.13
C SER A 25 -5.90 -3.55 1.99
N ILE A 26 -5.55 -3.94 0.77
CA ILE A 26 -6.22 -3.47 -0.43
C ILE A 26 -6.79 -4.66 -1.20
N PRO A 27 -8.12 -4.75 -1.34
CA PRO A 27 -8.72 -5.76 -2.21
C PRO A 27 -8.52 -5.37 -3.66
N ALA A 28 -8.11 -6.32 -4.49
CA ALA A 28 -7.79 -6.05 -5.89
C ALA A 28 -7.94 -7.32 -6.72
N GLU A 29 -7.96 -7.17 -8.03
CA GLU A 29 -8.04 -8.30 -8.93
C GLU A 29 -6.69 -9.01 -9.05
N ASN A 30 -5.60 -8.25 -8.99
CA ASN A 30 -4.25 -8.77 -9.05
C ASN A 30 -3.31 -7.78 -8.38
N LYS A 31 -2.03 -8.14 -8.37
CA LYS A 31 -0.98 -7.35 -7.73
C LYS A 31 -0.86 -5.94 -8.35
N ASP A 32 -0.89 -5.85 -9.66
CA ASP A 32 -0.77 -4.55 -10.34
C ASP A 32 -1.95 -3.63 -10.02
N ASP A 33 -3.13 -4.20 -9.92
CA ASP A 33 -4.33 -3.44 -9.54
C ASP A 33 -4.22 -2.94 -8.10
N ALA A 34 -3.67 -3.76 -7.20
CA ALA A 34 -3.47 -3.36 -5.82
C ALA A 34 -2.49 -2.18 -5.73
N VAL A 35 -1.41 -2.21 -6.49
CA VAL A 35 -0.43 -1.13 -6.52
C VAL A 35 -1.07 0.15 -7.06
N ARG A 36 -1.89 0.04 -8.10
CA ARG A 36 -2.60 1.20 -8.66
C ARG A 36 -3.50 1.86 -7.62
N LYS A 37 -4.22 1.04 -6.85
CA LYS A 37 -5.08 1.56 -5.79
C LYS A 37 -4.27 2.21 -4.67
N LEU A 38 -3.12 1.63 -4.36
CA LEU A 38 -2.21 2.21 -3.37
C LEU A 38 -1.73 3.59 -3.81
N ILE A 39 -1.38 3.75 -5.08
CA ILE A 39 -0.97 5.04 -5.63
C ILE A 39 -2.06 6.09 -5.41
N GLY A 40 -3.31 5.72 -5.65
CA GLY A 40 -4.45 6.61 -5.41
C GLY A 40 -4.56 7.00 -3.93
N ILE A 41 -4.35 6.05 -3.04
CA ILE A 41 -4.40 6.30 -1.59
C ILE A 41 -3.28 7.26 -1.16
N LEU A 42 -2.10 7.11 -1.74
CA LEU A 42 -0.95 7.96 -1.40
C LEU A 42 -1.06 9.38 -1.97
N GLY A 43 -1.91 9.58 -2.95
CA GLY A 43 -2.10 10.89 -3.54
C GLY A 43 -1.36 11.13 -4.83
N GLY A 44 -0.89 10.06 -5.49
CA GLY A 44 -0.30 10.13 -6.82
C GLY A 44 1.00 9.36 -6.96
N GLU A 45 1.45 9.21 -8.21
CA GLU A 45 2.64 8.44 -8.53
C GLU A 45 3.92 9.03 -7.94
N ALA A 46 4.02 10.34 -7.83
CA ALA A 46 5.21 10.99 -7.28
C ALA A 46 5.45 10.54 -5.83
N ARG A 47 4.38 10.50 -5.05
CA ARG A 47 4.48 10.06 -3.67
C ARG A 47 4.81 8.57 -3.60
N TYR A 48 4.22 7.78 -4.47
CA TYR A 48 4.51 6.35 -4.53
C TYR A 48 5.98 6.11 -4.87
N GLU A 49 6.53 6.84 -5.84
CA GLU A 49 7.94 6.72 -6.21
C GLU A 49 8.89 7.06 -5.05
N GLU A 50 8.53 8.07 -4.26
CA GLU A 50 9.31 8.41 -3.06
C GLU A 50 9.31 7.30 -2.03
N LEU A 51 8.17 6.65 -1.85
CA LEU A 51 7.97 5.73 -0.73
C LEU A 51 8.11 4.27 -1.08
N LYS A 52 8.15 3.93 -2.36
CA LYS A 52 8.11 2.52 -2.78
C LYS A 52 9.24 1.66 -2.21
N SER A 53 10.39 2.26 -1.93
CA SER A 53 11.50 1.53 -1.32
C SER A 53 11.26 1.23 0.16
N LYS A 54 10.29 1.89 0.77
CA LYS A 54 9.91 1.72 2.17
C LYS A 54 8.75 0.77 2.36
N PHE A 55 8.07 0.43 1.27
CA PHE A 55 6.95 -0.51 1.34
C PHE A 55 7.43 -1.94 1.27
N PHE A 56 6.76 -2.79 2.01
CA PHE A 56 6.94 -4.22 1.83
C PHE A 56 5.58 -4.89 1.86
N ILE A 57 5.50 -5.96 1.10
CA ILE A 57 4.29 -6.76 1.03
C ILE A 57 4.32 -7.72 2.20
N GLN A 58 3.35 -7.59 3.10
CA GLN A 58 3.29 -8.42 4.28
C GLN A 58 2.52 -9.70 4.04
N GLU A 59 1.48 -9.61 3.23
CA GLU A 59 0.62 -10.75 2.99
C GLU A 59 -0.14 -10.59 1.69
N ILE A 60 -0.29 -11.69 0.96
CA ILE A 60 -1.19 -11.77 -0.17
C ILE A 60 -2.14 -12.92 0.10
N ARG A 61 -3.43 -12.64 0.13
CA ARG A 61 -4.46 -13.66 0.28
C ARG A 61 -5.31 -13.70 -0.96
N GLU A 62 -5.59 -14.93 -1.42
CA GLU A 62 -6.55 -15.12 -2.50
C GLU A 62 -7.91 -15.47 -1.90
N TYR A 63 -8.95 -14.88 -2.44
CA TYR A 63 -10.30 -15.22 -2.05
C TYR A 63 -11.26 -14.94 -3.20
N GLU A 64 -12.41 -15.54 -3.11
CA GLU A 64 -13.43 -15.41 -4.15
C GLU A 64 -14.53 -14.43 -3.78
#